data_a55873e1b51f16941b8bfc7eb6c9bc2d
#
_entry.id   a55873e1b51f16941b8bfc7eb6c9bc2d
#
_cell.length_a   1.000
_cell.length_b   1.000
_cell.length_c   1.000
_cell.angle_alpha   90.00
_cell.angle_beta   90.00
_cell.angle_gamma   90.00
#
_symmetry.space_group_name_H-M   'P 1'
#
loop_
_entity.id
_entity.type
_entity.pdbx_description
1 polymer ?
#
loop_
_entity_poly.entity_id
_entity_poly.type
_entity_poly.pdbx_seq_one_letter_code
_entity_poly.pdbx_strand_id
1 'polypeptide(L)'
;MKQNILKVGTVMGLLLLIGVFTSCNNAKTTTSQETQELGTIAKKEEAVKIAIKKARKPVVFIAGYDGEDQHFYDGARAYFSAKDYQIINEAYSLEEIINWMNSNATKNPYGEVHIVNYGNPWKGLELETVVKGERVTHESLSKNLALGNLPRLNNTVNNNTKIVFHSNALGNDIELMEALKSTFISEEVPQVISSPFYNVFGGEFTEHYLAKPYYVFYPTAHSPGKVDLSKEIARKYPDEREIEWFAALTNERERYVGEAYTKQFIVPIKWEFDYHNSDNEIPTFINQEELMDWIEADPDLLKEVQKLEIPVDKFRWSYRIKDSKLIIKGKTTVLCVLKPLTKPYGDLEHVKPDTKNKRLYAMK
;
A
#
# COMPACT_ATOMS: atom_id res chain seq x y z
N MET A 1 -47.78 16.14 -25.76
CA MET A 1 -48.52 15.12 -26.50
C MET A 1 -48.04 13.75 -26.09
N LYS A 2 -49.01 12.95 -25.58
CA LYS A 2 -49.03 11.46 -25.39
C LYS A 2 -47.86 10.83 -24.63
N GLN A 3 -47.90 10.56 -23.33
CA GLN A 3 -48.62 9.48 -22.58
C GLN A 3 -48.59 8.11 -23.31
N ASN A 4 -47.93 7.14 -22.67
CA ASN A 4 -48.54 5.83 -22.46
C ASN A 4 -47.97 5.11 -21.24
N ILE A 5 -48.86 4.84 -20.34
CA ILE A 5 -48.84 4.01 -19.14
C ILE A 5 -49.32 2.61 -19.56
N LEU A 6 -48.76 1.54 -19.02
CA LEU A 6 -49.49 0.27 -18.77
C LEU A 6 -48.68 -0.59 -17.79
N LYS A 7 -49.14 -0.75 -16.57
CA LYS A 7 -49.99 -1.78 -15.88
C LYS A 7 -49.25 -3.13 -15.72
N VAL A 8 -48.87 -3.43 -14.48
CA VAL A 8 -49.52 -4.23 -13.40
C VAL A 8 -50.04 -5.62 -13.85
N GLY A 9 -49.53 -6.64 -13.21
CA GLY A 9 -50.08 -8.00 -13.27
C GLY A 9 -49.62 -8.86 -12.08
N THR A 10 -50.39 -8.72 -10.99
CA THR A 10 -50.42 -9.62 -9.85
C THR A 10 -51.19 -10.90 -10.24
N VAL A 11 -50.65 -12.08 -9.96
CA VAL A 11 -51.46 -13.31 -9.89
C VAL A 11 -51.09 -14.10 -8.65
N MET A 12 -51.99 -14.09 -7.75
CA MET A 12 -52.10 -14.93 -6.56
C MET A 12 -52.87 -16.18 -6.99
N GLY A 13 -52.36 -17.35 -6.74
CA GLY A 13 -53.00 -18.63 -7.04
C GLY A 13 -52.80 -19.61 -5.88
N LEU A 14 -53.73 -19.57 -4.97
CA LEU A 14 -53.93 -20.54 -3.89
C LEU A 14 -54.75 -21.72 -4.46
N LEU A 15 -54.23 -22.94 -4.34
CA LEU A 15 -55.04 -24.15 -4.55
C LEU A 15 -54.70 -25.19 -3.48
N LEU A 16 -55.60 -25.27 -2.51
CA LEU A 16 -55.80 -26.39 -1.59
C LEU A 16 -56.45 -27.52 -2.36
N LEU A 17 -55.87 -28.73 -2.30
CA LEU A 17 -56.60 -29.96 -2.60
C LEU A 17 -56.24 -31.00 -1.54
N ILE A 18 -57.26 -31.24 -0.73
CA ILE A 18 -57.32 -32.34 0.24
C ILE A 18 -57.64 -33.63 -0.54
N GLY A 19 -56.78 -34.60 -0.41
CA GLY A 19 -57.00 -35.96 -0.91
C GLY A 19 -56.63 -36.98 0.18
N VAL A 20 -57.62 -37.41 0.92
CA VAL A 20 -57.50 -38.56 1.85
C VAL A 20 -57.66 -39.82 1.04
N PHE A 21 -56.62 -40.68 1.02
CA PHE A 21 -56.83 -42.11 0.78
C PHE A 21 -55.92 -42.94 1.71
N THR A 22 -56.62 -43.74 2.41
CA THR A 22 -56.21 -44.79 3.35
C THR A 22 -55.46 -45.93 2.66
N SER A 23 -54.59 -46.51 3.46
CA SER A 23 -54.37 -47.94 3.63
C SER A 23 -53.01 -48.55 3.23
N CYS A 24 -52.38 -49.01 4.25
CA CYS A 24 -51.60 -50.26 4.41
C CYS A 24 -50.19 -50.42 3.88
N ASN A 25 -49.32 -50.59 4.89
CA ASN A 25 -48.16 -51.51 4.92
C ASN A 25 -47.04 -51.26 3.93
N ASN A 26 -46.00 -50.50 4.43
CA ASN A 26 -44.61 -51.02 4.43
C ASN A 26 -43.75 -50.09 5.30
N ALA A 27 -43.82 -50.32 6.59
CA ALA A 27 -42.88 -49.78 7.56
C ALA A 27 -41.63 -50.68 7.53
N LYS A 28 -40.63 -50.32 6.71
CA LYS A 28 -39.22 -50.80 6.90
C LYS A 28 -38.15 -50.22 5.98
N THR A 29 -38.37 -49.06 5.28
CA THR A 29 -37.30 -48.54 4.39
C THR A 29 -36.97 -47.06 4.58
N THR A 30 -37.77 -46.29 5.38
CA THR A 30 -37.61 -44.86 5.52
C THR A 30 -36.60 -44.42 6.60
N THR A 31 -36.33 -45.29 7.58
CA THR A 31 -35.44 -44.97 8.72
C THR A 31 -33.95 -45.01 8.36
N SER A 32 -33.55 -45.72 7.29
CA SER A 32 -32.16 -45.83 6.89
C SER A 32 -31.67 -44.70 5.99
N GLN A 33 -32.56 -44.05 5.22
CA GLN A 33 -32.19 -42.92 4.38
C GLN A 33 -32.09 -41.61 5.16
N GLU A 34 -33.05 -41.33 6.04
CA GLU A 34 -32.99 -40.16 6.91
C GLU A 34 -31.77 -40.20 7.86
N THR A 35 -31.42 -41.36 8.37
CA THR A 35 -30.23 -41.52 9.25
C THR A 35 -28.93 -41.33 8.47
N GLN A 36 -28.89 -41.70 7.18
CA GLN A 36 -27.72 -41.50 6.32
C GLN A 36 -27.58 -40.00 5.89
N GLU A 37 -28.66 -39.31 5.57
CA GLU A 37 -28.65 -37.90 5.24
C GLU A 37 -28.27 -37.03 6.46
N LEU A 38 -28.84 -37.28 7.65
CA LEU A 38 -28.45 -36.61 8.89
C LEU A 38 -26.98 -36.85 9.24
N GLY A 39 -26.49 -38.07 9.06
CA GLY A 39 -25.09 -38.43 9.28
C GLY A 39 -24.14 -37.74 8.29
N THR A 40 -24.58 -37.51 7.05
CA THR A 40 -23.82 -36.84 6.02
C THR A 40 -23.78 -35.31 6.26
N ILE A 41 -24.89 -34.73 6.70
CA ILE A 41 -24.99 -33.31 7.07
C ILE A 41 -24.13 -33.01 8.31
N ALA A 42 -24.25 -33.87 9.36
CA ALA A 42 -23.44 -33.72 10.57
C ALA A 42 -21.92 -33.83 10.29
N LYS A 43 -21.50 -34.77 9.44
CA LYS A 43 -20.09 -34.90 9.00
C LYS A 43 -19.62 -33.71 8.17
N LYS A 44 -20.50 -33.13 7.36
CA LYS A 44 -20.19 -31.95 6.55
C LYS A 44 -20.09 -30.68 7.42
N GLU A 45 -20.97 -30.54 8.42
CA GLU A 45 -20.89 -29.45 9.42
C GLU A 45 -19.66 -29.59 10.32
N GLU A 46 -19.31 -30.81 10.73
CA GLU A 46 -18.11 -31.07 11.52
C GLU A 46 -16.83 -30.85 10.70
N ALA A 47 -16.79 -31.24 9.42
CA ALA A 47 -15.70 -30.94 8.50
C ALA A 47 -15.55 -29.42 8.24
N VAL A 48 -16.66 -28.68 8.13
CA VAL A 48 -16.66 -27.21 8.00
C VAL A 48 -16.19 -26.57 9.31
N LYS A 49 -16.65 -27.03 10.47
CA LYS A 49 -16.16 -26.55 11.80
C LYS A 49 -14.67 -26.89 12.01
N ILE A 50 -14.20 -28.05 11.56
CA ILE A 50 -12.79 -28.44 11.62
C ILE A 50 -11.95 -27.60 10.65
N ALA A 51 -12.46 -27.26 9.45
CA ALA A 51 -11.80 -26.38 8.50
C ALA A 51 -11.71 -24.94 9.03
N ILE A 52 -12.77 -24.42 9.66
CA ILE A 52 -12.78 -23.11 10.33
C ILE A 52 -11.82 -23.07 11.52
N LYS A 53 -11.69 -24.19 12.26
CA LYS A 53 -10.78 -24.31 13.42
C LYS A 53 -9.29 -24.42 13.03
N LYS A 54 -8.99 -24.61 11.73
CA LYS A 54 -7.63 -24.75 11.18
C LYS A 54 -7.16 -23.53 10.38
N ALA A 55 -7.94 -22.46 10.32
CA ALA A 55 -7.47 -21.23 9.70
C ALA A 55 -6.26 -20.70 10.48
N ARG A 56 -5.14 -20.54 9.78
CA ARG A 56 -3.93 -20.00 10.37
C ARG A 56 -4.16 -18.54 10.76
N LYS A 57 -3.69 -18.15 11.96
CA LYS A 57 -3.76 -16.78 12.44
C LYS A 57 -3.04 -15.85 11.45
N PRO A 58 -3.64 -14.72 11.04
CA PRO A 58 -2.97 -13.74 10.20
C PRO A 58 -1.69 -13.22 10.84
N VAL A 59 -0.67 -12.97 10.04
CA VAL A 59 0.61 -12.41 10.48
C VAL A 59 0.78 -10.98 9.99
N VAL A 60 1.37 -10.14 10.81
CA VAL A 60 1.71 -8.75 10.50
C VAL A 60 3.19 -8.53 10.76
N PHE A 61 3.91 -8.12 9.74
CA PHE A 61 5.28 -7.61 9.84
C PHE A 61 5.23 -6.10 9.98
N ILE A 62 5.68 -5.57 11.10
CA ILE A 62 5.91 -4.14 11.29
C ILE A 62 7.35 -3.88 10.89
N ALA A 63 7.55 -3.51 9.62
CA ALA A 63 8.83 -3.48 8.96
C ALA A 63 9.24 -2.06 8.62
N GLY A 64 10.24 -1.54 9.32
CA GLY A 64 10.79 -0.22 9.08
C GLY A 64 11.89 0.10 10.07
N TYR A 65 12.93 0.81 9.63
CA TYR A 65 14.13 0.99 10.43
C TYR A 65 14.68 2.41 10.46
N ASP A 66 14.27 3.31 9.59
CA ASP A 66 14.92 4.63 9.53
C ASP A 66 14.25 5.71 10.40
N GLY A 67 13.23 5.34 11.16
CA GLY A 67 12.64 6.20 12.18
C GLY A 67 11.98 7.49 11.67
N GLU A 68 11.74 7.62 10.35
CA GLU A 68 11.14 8.82 9.78
C GLU A 68 9.73 9.08 10.30
N ASP A 69 8.96 8.03 10.66
CA ASP A 69 7.63 8.20 11.29
C ASP A 69 7.36 7.11 12.35
N GLN A 70 7.98 7.25 13.53
CA GLN A 70 7.76 6.33 14.65
C GLN A 70 6.29 6.26 15.05
N HIS A 71 5.54 7.36 14.95
CA HIS A 71 4.12 7.42 15.29
C HIS A 71 3.26 6.51 14.39
N PHE A 72 3.62 6.41 13.10
CA PHE A 72 2.96 5.49 12.16
C PHE A 72 3.11 4.02 12.61
N TYR A 73 4.32 3.62 12.98
CA TYR A 73 4.59 2.25 13.41
C TYR A 73 3.97 1.93 14.77
N ASP A 74 3.99 2.86 15.71
CA ASP A 74 3.36 2.67 17.03
C ASP A 74 1.83 2.57 16.90
N GLY A 75 1.22 3.41 16.06
CA GLY A 75 -0.20 3.33 15.72
C GLY A 75 -0.57 2.00 15.06
N ALA A 76 0.26 1.51 14.14
CA ALA A 76 0.05 0.22 13.49
C ALA A 76 0.14 -0.94 14.48
N ARG A 77 1.12 -0.94 15.40
CA ARG A 77 1.22 -1.95 16.47
C ARG A 77 -0.03 -1.98 17.32
N ALA A 78 -0.51 -0.82 17.76
CA ALA A 78 -1.73 -0.72 18.56
C ALA A 78 -2.93 -1.28 17.79
N TYR A 79 -3.12 -0.86 16.55
CA TYR A 79 -4.23 -1.28 15.69
C TYR A 79 -4.27 -2.80 15.46
N PHE A 80 -3.13 -3.43 15.15
CA PHE A 80 -3.08 -4.87 14.90
C PHE A 80 -3.10 -5.70 16.18
N SER A 81 -2.57 -5.18 17.31
CA SER A 81 -2.67 -5.83 18.60
C SER A 81 -4.12 -5.99 19.06
N ALA A 82 -4.97 -5.00 18.78
CA ALA A 82 -6.39 -5.06 19.10
C ALA A 82 -7.18 -6.08 18.25
N LYS A 83 -6.59 -6.65 17.18
CA LYS A 83 -7.26 -7.54 16.22
C LYS A 83 -6.85 -9.00 16.29
N ASP A 84 -6.12 -9.41 17.30
CA ASP A 84 -5.64 -10.79 17.46
C ASP A 84 -4.76 -11.28 16.29
N TYR A 85 -3.92 -10.41 15.69
CA TYR A 85 -2.92 -10.77 14.69
C TYR A 85 -1.61 -11.20 15.37
N GLN A 86 -0.83 -12.07 14.70
CA GLN A 86 0.54 -12.35 15.13
C GLN A 86 1.46 -11.24 14.62
N ILE A 87 2.01 -10.44 15.53
CA ILE A 87 2.86 -9.30 15.17
C ILE A 87 4.33 -9.69 15.24
N ILE A 88 5.08 -9.35 14.19
CA ILE A 88 6.53 -9.53 14.04
C ILE A 88 7.16 -8.16 13.86
N ASN A 89 8.04 -7.76 14.76
CA ASN A 89 8.65 -6.42 14.79
C ASN A 89 10.11 -6.38 14.32
N GLU A 90 10.72 -7.53 13.99
CA GLU A 90 12.16 -7.67 13.78
C GLU A 90 12.50 -8.12 12.35
N ALA A 91 11.75 -7.68 11.35
CA ALA A 91 12.05 -7.94 9.96
C ALA A 91 12.28 -6.60 9.24
N TYR A 92 13.50 -6.36 8.76
CA TYR A 92 13.93 -5.11 8.15
C TYR A 92 14.19 -5.24 6.63
N SER A 93 14.08 -6.46 6.09
CA SER A 93 14.23 -6.76 4.68
C SER A 93 13.17 -7.74 4.18
N LEU A 94 12.92 -7.77 2.86
CA LEU A 94 12.07 -8.79 2.25
C LEU A 94 12.65 -10.19 2.45
N GLU A 95 13.98 -10.30 2.41
CA GLU A 95 14.68 -11.55 2.70
C GLU A 95 14.33 -12.09 4.09
N GLU A 96 14.39 -11.26 5.13
CA GLU A 96 14.03 -11.65 6.50
C GLU A 96 12.56 -12.04 6.63
N ILE A 97 11.64 -11.31 5.99
CA ILE A 97 10.22 -11.65 5.95
C ILE A 97 10.02 -13.03 5.35
N ILE A 98 10.62 -13.32 4.19
CA ILE A 98 10.51 -14.60 3.50
C ILE A 98 11.12 -15.72 4.34
N ASN A 99 12.31 -15.50 4.91
CA ASN A 99 12.98 -16.46 5.78
C ASN A 99 12.15 -16.78 7.03
N TRP A 100 11.56 -15.75 7.65
CA TRP A 100 10.67 -15.93 8.78
C TRP A 100 9.43 -16.75 8.40
N MET A 101 8.80 -16.46 7.25
CA MET A 101 7.64 -17.21 6.75
C MET A 101 8.01 -18.67 6.50
N ASN A 102 9.18 -18.93 5.89
CA ASN A 102 9.67 -20.29 5.63
C ASN A 102 9.96 -21.06 6.92
N SER A 103 10.61 -20.43 7.89
CA SER A 103 10.93 -21.03 9.19
C SER A 103 9.67 -21.35 10.01
N ASN A 104 8.58 -20.66 9.75
CA ASN A 104 7.29 -20.87 10.37
C ASN A 104 6.29 -21.59 9.44
N ALA A 105 6.77 -22.23 8.37
CA ALA A 105 5.93 -22.95 7.43
C ALA A 105 5.18 -24.11 8.13
N THR A 106 3.92 -24.29 7.76
CA THR A 106 3.09 -25.40 8.22
C THR A 106 2.37 -26.00 7.02
N LYS A 107 1.66 -27.13 7.21
CA LYS A 107 0.83 -27.73 6.15
C LYS A 107 -0.30 -26.79 5.66
N ASN A 108 -0.64 -25.76 6.44
CA ASN A 108 -1.68 -24.79 6.08
C ASN A 108 -1.00 -23.46 5.70
N PRO A 109 -1.16 -22.98 4.47
CA PRO A 109 -0.65 -21.69 4.04
C PRO A 109 -1.33 -20.54 4.80
N TYR A 110 -0.73 -19.33 4.77
CA TYR A 110 -1.34 -18.14 5.33
C TYR A 110 -2.56 -17.72 4.49
N GLY A 111 -3.65 -17.34 5.15
CA GLY A 111 -4.78 -16.69 4.49
C GLY A 111 -4.51 -15.21 4.23
N GLU A 112 -3.93 -14.52 5.24
CA GLU A 112 -3.56 -13.12 5.15
C GLU A 112 -2.18 -12.89 5.79
N VAL A 113 -1.36 -12.08 5.08
CA VAL A 113 -0.06 -11.59 5.52
C VAL A 113 -0.10 -10.08 5.35
N HIS A 114 0.17 -9.32 6.41
CA HIS A 114 0.24 -7.88 6.36
C HIS A 114 1.68 -7.43 6.51
N ILE A 115 2.10 -6.47 5.68
CA ILE A 115 3.42 -5.84 5.75
C ILE A 115 3.16 -4.35 5.93
N VAL A 116 3.45 -3.85 7.13
CA VAL A 116 3.34 -2.43 7.47
C VAL A 116 4.70 -1.80 7.28
N ASN A 117 4.77 -0.85 6.38
CA ASN A 117 6.00 -0.17 6.02
C ASN A 117 5.72 1.27 5.60
N TYR A 118 6.46 2.22 6.15
CA TYR A 118 6.31 3.62 5.77
C TYR A 118 6.95 3.86 4.39
N GLY A 119 6.13 3.88 3.35
CA GLY A 119 6.59 4.14 1.99
C GLY A 119 6.81 5.62 1.74
N ASN A 120 7.89 5.94 1.01
CA ASN A 120 8.13 7.26 0.44
C ASN A 120 8.08 7.13 -1.08
N PRO A 121 7.16 7.83 -1.80
CA PRO A 121 6.99 7.68 -3.25
C PRO A 121 8.26 7.92 -4.08
N TRP A 122 9.25 8.63 -3.52
CA TRP A 122 10.49 8.95 -4.22
C TRP A 122 11.71 8.13 -3.74
N LYS A 123 11.62 7.49 -2.57
CA LYS A 123 12.71 6.68 -2.01
C LYS A 123 12.43 5.17 -2.05
N GLY A 124 11.20 4.78 -2.35
CA GLY A 124 10.72 3.41 -2.19
C GLY A 124 10.28 3.09 -0.77
N LEU A 125 10.20 1.81 -0.44
CA LEU A 125 9.78 1.34 0.88
C LEU A 125 10.90 1.53 1.91
N GLU A 126 10.56 1.78 3.17
CA GLU A 126 11.51 1.75 4.30
C GLU A 126 11.87 0.30 4.70
N LEU A 127 12.20 -0.48 3.72
CA LEU A 127 12.47 -1.90 3.80
C LEU A 127 13.60 -2.22 2.84
N GLU A 128 14.57 -3.01 3.24
CA GLU A 128 15.64 -3.47 2.35
C GLU A 128 15.17 -4.65 1.49
N THR A 129 15.77 -4.83 0.33
CA THR A 129 15.52 -6.01 -0.51
C THR A 129 16.09 -7.27 0.14
N VAL A 130 17.37 -7.23 0.47
CA VAL A 130 18.11 -8.25 1.20
C VAL A 130 18.78 -7.59 2.41
N VAL A 131 19.22 -8.38 3.38
CA VAL A 131 19.89 -7.87 4.59
C VAL A 131 21.11 -7.02 4.21
N LYS A 132 21.13 -5.77 4.67
CA LYS A 132 22.14 -4.73 4.32
C LYS A 132 22.17 -4.39 2.83
N GLY A 133 21.07 -4.64 2.12
CA GLY A 133 20.91 -4.30 0.72
C GLY A 133 20.36 -2.89 0.49
N GLU A 134 19.95 -2.64 -0.73
CA GLU A 134 19.28 -1.39 -1.11
C GLU A 134 17.81 -1.40 -0.66
N ARG A 135 17.24 -0.21 -0.47
CA ARG A 135 15.80 -0.05 -0.24
C ARG A 135 15.01 -0.70 -1.37
N VAL A 136 13.82 -1.18 -1.05
CA VAL A 136 12.89 -1.74 -2.03
C VAL A 136 12.33 -0.63 -2.89
N THR A 137 12.81 -0.58 -4.13
CA THR A 137 12.25 0.13 -5.28
C THR A 137 11.98 -0.88 -6.38
N HIS A 138 11.33 -0.50 -7.46
CA HIS A 138 11.16 -1.37 -8.62
C HIS A 138 12.52 -1.85 -9.17
N GLU A 139 13.49 -0.94 -9.30
CA GLU A 139 14.81 -1.24 -9.86
C GLU A 139 15.62 -2.19 -8.97
N SER A 140 15.72 -1.87 -7.65
CA SER A 140 16.50 -2.69 -6.72
C SER A 140 15.89 -4.09 -6.55
N LEU A 141 14.57 -4.19 -6.51
CA LEU A 141 13.87 -5.46 -6.38
C LEU A 141 14.00 -6.31 -7.64
N SER A 142 13.79 -5.72 -8.82
CA SER A 142 13.94 -6.42 -10.11
C SER A 142 15.37 -6.94 -10.31
N LYS A 143 16.38 -6.15 -9.94
CA LYS A 143 17.79 -6.56 -9.94
C LYS A 143 18.03 -7.77 -9.03
N ASN A 144 17.54 -7.73 -7.77
CA ASN A 144 17.73 -8.83 -6.83
C ASN A 144 16.95 -10.10 -7.23
N LEU A 145 15.77 -9.96 -7.82
CA LEU A 145 15.02 -11.09 -8.39
C LEU A 145 15.76 -11.72 -9.56
N ALA A 146 16.29 -10.93 -10.48
CA ALA A 146 17.05 -11.42 -11.64
C ALA A 146 18.35 -12.14 -11.24
N LEU A 147 19.00 -11.69 -10.16
CA LEU A 147 20.22 -12.30 -9.62
C LEU A 147 19.94 -13.51 -8.72
N GLY A 148 18.69 -13.78 -8.36
CA GLY A 148 18.32 -14.86 -7.45
C GLY A 148 18.77 -14.65 -6.01
N ASN A 149 18.95 -13.41 -5.58
CA ASN A 149 19.41 -13.07 -4.23
C ASN A 149 18.33 -13.23 -3.16
N LEU A 150 17.05 -13.26 -3.55
CA LEU A 150 15.93 -13.44 -2.62
C LEU A 150 15.61 -14.93 -2.45
N PRO A 151 15.36 -15.41 -1.22
CA PRO A 151 14.92 -16.77 -1.00
C PRO A 151 13.51 -16.99 -1.59
N ARG A 152 13.22 -18.23 -1.96
CA ARG A 152 11.87 -18.60 -2.44
C ARG A 152 11.01 -19.04 -1.26
N LEU A 153 9.70 -18.78 -1.36
CA LEU A 153 8.74 -19.29 -0.38
C LEU A 153 8.49 -20.78 -0.54
N ASN A 154 8.45 -21.48 0.60
CA ASN A 154 8.24 -22.92 0.69
C ASN A 154 6.79 -23.23 1.09
N ASN A 155 5.84 -23.20 0.15
CA ASN A 155 4.42 -23.57 0.38
C ASN A 155 3.74 -22.84 1.55
N THR A 156 4.19 -21.62 1.86
CA THR A 156 3.63 -20.80 2.93
C THR A 156 2.45 -19.94 2.46
N VAL A 157 2.30 -19.81 1.14
CA VAL A 157 1.24 -19.04 0.47
C VAL A 157 0.59 -19.87 -0.62
N ASN A 158 -0.64 -19.51 -1.00
CA ASN A 158 -1.36 -20.08 -2.13
C ASN A 158 -2.15 -18.99 -2.88
N ASN A 159 -2.93 -19.38 -3.90
CA ASN A 159 -3.73 -18.46 -4.72
C ASN A 159 -4.85 -17.74 -3.95
N ASN A 160 -5.20 -18.19 -2.75
CA ASN A 160 -6.15 -17.51 -1.85
C ASN A 160 -5.46 -16.61 -0.82
N THR A 161 -4.13 -16.69 -0.72
CA THR A 161 -3.36 -15.86 0.21
C THR A 161 -3.37 -14.41 -0.25
N LYS A 162 -3.66 -13.50 0.68
CA LYS A 162 -3.57 -12.05 0.48
C LYS A 162 -2.35 -11.51 1.20
N ILE A 163 -1.46 -10.87 0.47
CA ILE A 163 -0.33 -10.12 1.00
C ILE A 163 -0.67 -8.64 0.89
N VAL A 164 -0.97 -8.03 2.03
CA VAL A 164 -1.45 -6.64 2.10
C VAL A 164 -0.30 -5.74 2.54
N PHE A 165 0.14 -4.87 1.65
CA PHE A 165 1.10 -3.82 1.97
C PHE A 165 0.38 -2.57 2.46
N HIS A 166 0.68 -2.17 3.68
CA HIS A 166 0.25 -0.90 4.27
C HIS A 166 1.37 0.13 4.09
N SER A 167 1.58 0.54 2.84
CA SER A 167 2.58 1.54 2.46
C SER A 167 1.92 2.71 1.77
N ASN A 168 2.51 3.89 1.91
CA ASN A 168 1.94 5.12 1.36
C ASN A 168 1.96 5.11 -0.17
N ALA A 169 0.78 5.23 -0.79
CA ALA A 169 0.55 5.35 -2.23
C ALA A 169 1.11 4.19 -3.09
N LEU A 170 1.57 3.09 -2.50
CA LEU A 170 2.16 1.95 -3.23
C LEU A 170 1.22 1.37 -4.29
N GLY A 171 -0.09 1.43 -4.09
CA GLY A 171 -1.07 0.96 -5.07
C GLY A 171 -1.06 1.71 -6.40
N ASN A 172 -0.37 2.86 -6.50
CA ASN A 172 -0.15 3.60 -7.75
C ASN A 172 1.09 3.11 -8.52
N ASP A 173 2.04 2.45 -7.84
CA ASP A 173 3.26 1.92 -8.46
C ASP A 173 3.01 0.49 -8.97
N ILE A 174 2.55 0.41 -10.21
CA ILE A 174 2.17 -0.86 -10.84
C ILE A 174 3.38 -1.78 -10.99
N GLU A 175 4.54 -1.23 -11.35
CA GLU A 175 5.76 -1.99 -11.61
C GLU A 175 6.32 -2.57 -10.32
N LEU A 176 6.37 -1.79 -9.26
CA LEU A 176 6.79 -2.28 -7.94
C LEU A 176 5.80 -3.32 -7.39
N MET A 177 4.50 -3.13 -7.57
CA MET A 177 3.47 -4.10 -7.16
C MET A 177 3.65 -5.46 -7.87
N GLU A 178 3.98 -5.47 -9.17
CA GLU A 178 4.26 -6.70 -9.93
C GLU A 178 5.56 -7.36 -9.47
N ALA A 179 6.61 -6.58 -9.20
CA ALA A 179 7.86 -7.10 -8.66
C ALA A 179 7.67 -7.70 -7.27
N LEU A 180 6.90 -7.04 -6.39
CA LEU A 180 6.54 -7.57 -5.07
C LEU A 180 5.74 -8.87 -5.20
N LYS A 181 4.78 -8.94 -6.12
CA LYS A 181 4.06 -10.19 -6.37
C LYS A 181 5.01 -11.32 -6.77
N SER A 182 5.96 -11.03 -7.67
CA SER A 182 6.96 -12.01 -8.11
C SER A 182 7.85 -12.50 -6.96
N THR A 183 8.10 -11.64 -5.96
CA THR A 183 8.89 -11.96 -4.76
C THR A 183 8.23 -13.04 -3.89
N PHE A 184 6.89 -13.03 -3.82
CA PHE A 184 6.13 -13.93 -2.94
C PHE A 184 5.55 -15.16 -3.64
N ILE A 185 5.97 -15.44 -4.87
CA ILE A 185 5.56 -16.67 -5.57
C ILE A 185 6.18 -17.89 -4.89
N SER A 186 5.35 -18.91 -4.62
CA SER A 186 5.76 -20.26 -4.27
C SER A 186 5.40 -21.23 -5.42
N GLU A 187 4.81 -22.37 -5.16
CA GLU A 187 4.17 -23.20 -6.19
C GLU A 187 2.89 -22.53 -6.73
N GLU A 188 2.24 -21.71 -5.91
CA GLU A 188 1.07 -20.92 -6.28
C GLU A 188 1.35 -19.43 -6.14
N VAL A 189 0.52 -18.61 -6.79
CA VAL A 189 0.70 -17.15 -6.87
C VAL A 189 -0.29 -16.45 -5.94
N PRO A 190 0.17 -15.75 -4.88
CA PRO A 190 -0.70 -15.01 -3.98
C PRO A 190 -1.22 -13.72 -4.63
N GLN A 191 -2.21 -13.10 -3.99
CA GLN A 191 -2.68 -11.76 -4.33
C GLN A 191 -1.89 -10.73 -3.54
N VAL A 192 -1.24 -9.78 -4.21
CA VAL A 192 -0.61 -8.62 -3.58
C VAL A 192 -1.54 -7.42 -3.65
N ILE A 193 -1.79 -6.81 -2.51
CA ILE A 193 -2.81 -5.77 -2.34
C ILE A 193 -2.16 -4.55 -1.68
N SER A 194 -2.35 -3.37 -2.22
CA SER A 194 -1.97 -2.11 -1.57
C SER A 194 -2.88 -0.95 -1.97
N SER A 195 -2.93 0.07 -1.14
CA SER A 195 -3.75 1.26 -1.39
C SER A 195 -3.01 2.29 -2.26
N PRO A 196 -3.69 2.94 -3.23
CA PRO A 196 -3.18 4.13 -3.91
C PRO A 196 -3.20 5.37 -3.02
N PHE A 197 -3.79 5.27 -1.82
CA PHE A 197 -3.86 6.32 -0.82
C PHE A 197 -2.81 6.12 0.26
N TYR A 198 -2.63 7.13 1.11
CA TYR A 198 -1.79 7.03 2.30
C TYR A 198 -2.50 6.26 3.39
N ASN A 199 -1.79 5.34 4.05
CA ASN A 199 -2.25 4.70 5.27
C ASN A 199 -1.92 5.59 6.46
N VAL A 200 -2.90 5.90 7.29
CA VAL A 200 -2.70 6.63 8.53
C VAL A 200 -3.09 5.74 9.70
N PHE A 201 -2.11 5.39 10.52
CA PHE A 201 -2.30 4.67 11.77
C PHE A 201 -2.15 5.63 12.95
N GLY A 202 -2.87 5.36 14.05
CA GLY A 202 -2.83 6.20 15.25
C GLY A 202 -3.51 7.54 15.10
N GLY A 203 -4.53 7.65 14.23
CA GLY A 203 -5.33 8.87 14.09
C GLY A 203 -6.18 9.16 15.33
N GLU A 204 -6.46 10.44 15.58
CA GLU A 204 -7.21 10.90 16.76
C GLU A 204 -8.68 10.44 16.73
N PHE A 205 -9.30 10.41 15.53
CA PHE A 205 -10.72 10.06 15.37
C PHE A 205 -10.95 8.62 14.93
N THR A 206 -9.93 8.01 14.32
CA THR A 206 -10.01 6.62 13.83
C THR A 206 -8.61 6.02 13.83
N GLU A 207 -8.43 4.86 14.44
CA GLU A 207 -7.13 4.19 14.59
C GLU A 207 -6.41 3.90 13.28
N HIS A 208 -7.17 3.64 12.20
CA HIS A 208 -6.63 3.42 10.85
C HIS A 208 -7.61 3.93 9.80
N TYR A 209 -7.14 4.85 8.96
CA TYR A 209 -7.88 5.37 7.81
C TYR A 209 -6.96 5.63 6.61
N LEU A 210 -7.56 5.95 5.46
CA LEU A 210 -6.86 6.28 4.23
C LEU A 210 -7.01 7.77 3.94
N ALA A 211 -5.94 8.40 3.42
CA ALA A 211 -5.93 9.81 3.04
C ALA A 211 -5.40 10.00 1.62
N LYS A 212 -6.05 10.87 0.84
CA LYS A 212 -5.62 11.24 -0.51
C LYS A 212 -4.48 12.25 -0.44
N PRO A 213 -3.33 11.99 -1.09
CA PRO A 213 -2.19 12.91 -1.07
C PRO A 213 -2.30 13.97 -2.16
N TYR A 214 -1.84 15.20 -1.84
CA TYR A 214 -1.67 16.32 -2.77
C TYR A 214 -0.28 16.91 -2.56
N TYR A 215 0.54 16.93 -3.61
CA TYR A 215 1.94 17.32 -3.49
C TYR A 215 2.18 18.75 -3.96
N VAL A 216 3.00 19.48 -3.19
CA VAL A 216 3.54 20.77 -3.55
C VAL A 216 5.03 20.78 -3.27
N PHE A 217 5.81 21.39 -4.16
CA PHE A 217 7.27 21.42 -4.11
C PHE A 217 7.77 22.81 -3.78
N TYR A 218 8.79 22.91 -2.92
CA TYR A 218 9.54 24.13 -2.71
C TYR A 218 10.97 23.85 -2.25
N PRO A 219 11.94 24.70 -2.65
CA PRO A 219 13.30 24.57 -2.16
C PRO A 219 13.41 25.09 -0.71
N THR A 220 14.24 24.46 0.10
CA THR A 220 14.40 24.82 1.52
C THR A 220 14.97 26.23 1.74
N ALA A 221 15.72 26.77 0.77
CA ALA A 221 16.35 28.11 0.89
C ALA A 221 15.46 29.28 0.47
N HIS A 222 14.51 29.05 -0.42
CA HIS A 222 13.66 30.07 -1.02
C HIS A 222 12.21 29.65 -1.09
N SER A 223 11.71 28.99 -0.04
CA SER A 223 10.31 28.59 0.02
C SER A 223 9.40 29.81 -0.02
N PRO A 224 8.34 29.81 -0.83
CA PRO A 224 7.31 30.83 -0.74
C PRO A 224 6.63 30.76 0.63
N GLY A 225 6.05 31.88 1.05
CA GLY A 225 5.22 31.91 2.26
C GLY A 225 3.99 31.00 2.13
N LYS A 226 3.47 30.52 3.26
CA LYS A 226 2.29 29.61 3.27
C LYS A 226 1.08 30.17 2.51
N VAL A 227 0.90 31.50 2.51
CA VAL A 227 -0.17 32.19 1.77
C VAL A 227 -0.02 32.02 0.26
N ASP A 228 1.18 32.19 -0.27
CA ASP A 228 1.41 32.06 -1.71
C ASP A 228 1.43 30.60 -2.13
N LEU A 229 2.02 29.74 -1.31
CA LEU A 229 2.00 28.30 -1.50
C LEU A 229 0.56 27.74 -1.51
N SER A 230 -0.34 28.25 -0.67
CA SER A 230 -1.76 27.85 -0.69
C SER A 230 -2.47 28.22 -1.98
N LYS A 231 -2.12 29.36 -2.59
CA LYS A 231 -2.64 29.76 -3.91
C LYS A 231 -2.08 28.88 -5.04
N GLU A 232 -0.79 28.52 -4.96
CA GLU A 232 -0.16 27.65 -5.94
C GLU A 232 -0.77 26.25 -5.94
N ILE A 233 -0.93 25.64 -4.75
CA ILE A 233 -1.52 24.31 -4.65
C ILE A 233 -3.00 24.32 -5.06
N ALA A 234 -3.75 25.38 -4.74
CA ALA A 234 -5.13 25.54 -5.21
C ALA A 234 -5.24 25.59 -6.74
N ARG A 235 -4.27 26.23 -7.42
CA ARG A 235 -4.22 26.24 -8.90
C ARG A 235 -3.82 24.89 -9.49
N LYS A 236 -2.99 24.13 -8.80
CA LYS A 236 -2.59 22.78 -9.22
C LYS A 236 -3.74 21.77 -9.09
N TYR A 237 -4.63 21.95 -8.12
CA TYR A 237 -5.75 21.05 -7.85
C TYR A 237 -7.10 21.82 -7.83
N PRO A 238 -7.57 22.33 -8.97
CA PRO A 238 -8.74 23.21 -9.06
C PRO A 238 -10.06 22.52 -8.72
N ASP A 239 -10.10 21.20 -8.82
CA ASP A 239 -11.31 20.39 -8.55
C ASP A 239 -11.52 20.14 -7.04
N GLU A 240 -10.50 20.34 -6.22
CA GLU A 240 -10.52 20.10 -4.78
C GLU A 240 -10.96 21.35 -4.00
N ARG A 241 -12.18 21.82 -4.28
CA ARG A 241 -12.74 23.07 -3.72
C ARG A 241 -13.07 22.99 -2.23
N GLU A 242 -13.16 21.77 -1.68
CA GLU A 242 -13.48 21.54 -0.27
C GLU A 242 -12.26 21.65 0.65
N ILE A 243 -11.04 21.79 0.08
CA ILE A 243 -9.82 21.86 0.88
C ILE A 243 -9.47 23.32 1.17
N GLU A 244 -9.46 23.66 2.46
CA GLU A 244 -8.92 24.91 2.96
C GLU A 244 -7.38 24.86 2.94
N TRP A 245 -6.77 25.14 1.79
CA TRP A 245 -5.35 24.90 1.53
C TRP A 245 -4.42 25.61 2.52
N PHE A 246 -4.75 26.84 2.95
CA PHE A 246 -3.92 27.56 3.93
C PHE A 246 -3.93 26.86 5.30
N ALA A 247 -5.09 26.45 5.78
CA ALA A 247 -5.23 25.69 7.02
C ALA A 247 -4.52 24.35 6.90
N ALA A 248 -4.73 23.60 5.79
CA ALA A 248 -4.09 22.32 5.53
C ALA A 248 -2.55 22.41 5.57
N LEU A 249 -1.95 23.45 4.98
CA LEU A 249 -0.50 23.68 5.01
C LEU A 249 0.03 24.11 6.38
N THR A 250 -0.87 24.49 7.30
CA THR A 250 -0.49 24.95 8.64
C THR A 250 -0.58 23.84 9.67
N ASN A 251 -1.50 22.89 9.46
CA ASN A 251 -1.78 21.81 10.39
C ASN A 251 -0.91 20.58 10.09
N GLU A 252 -0.31 20.00 11.11
CA GLU A 252 0.52 18.80 11.03
C GLU A 252 -0.28 17.52 11.32
N ARG A 253 -1.54 17.66 11.75
CA ARG A 253 -2.46 16.58 12.03
C ARG A 253 -3.91 16.99 11.77
N GLU A 254 -4.77 16.01 11.61
CA GLU A 254 -6.21 16.19 11.53
C GLU A 254 -6.77 16.75 12.85
N ARG A 255 -7.45 17.89 12.81
CA ARG A 255 -8.06 18.53 13.99
C ARG A 255 -9.56 18.28 14.08
N TYR A 256 -10.20 18.06 12.93
CA TYR A 256 -11.60 17.69 12.78
C TYR A 256 -11.68 16.57 11.76
N VAL A 257 -12.67 15.68 11.91
CA VAL A 257 -12.84 14.53 11.01
C VAL A 257 -12.92 14.97 9.54
N GLY A 258 -11.99 14.49 8.74
CA GLY A 258 -11.88 14.83 7.32
C GLY A 258 -11.16 16.14 7.02
N GLU A 259 -10.66 16.87 8.02
CA GLU A 259 -9.85 18.07 7.77
C GLU A 259 -8.48 17.67 7.18
N ALA A 260 -8.07 18.39 6.12
CA ALA A 260 -6.79 18.16 5.49
C ALA A 260 -5.64 18.73 6.36
N TYR A 261 -4.51 18.03 6.33
CA TYR A 261 -3.30 18.43 7.06
C TYR A 261 -2.04 18.10 6.25
N THR A 262 -0.87 18.58 6.66
CA THR A 262 0.37 18.45 5.89
C THR A 262 1.37 17.50 6.54
N LYS A 263 2.09 16.76 5.69
CA LYS A 263 3.33 16.06 6.01
C LYS A 263 4.44 16.52 5.09
N GLN A 264 5.69 16.36 5.54
CA GLN A 264 6.88 16.72 4.76
C GLN A 264 7.68 15.47 4.43
N PHE A 265 8.15 15.41 3.19
CA PHE A 265 9.04 14.37 2.71
C PHE A 265 10.33 14.99 2.19
N ILE A 266 11.45 14.35 2.51
CA ILE A 266 12.74 14.69 1.95
C ILE A 266 12.98 13.77 0.77
N VAL A 267 13.24 14.35 -0.40
CA VAL A 267 13.56 13.62 -1.62
C VAL A 267 15.03 13.85 -1.95
N PRO A 268 15.89 12.86 -1.75
CA PRO A 268 17.29 12.93 -2.12
C PRO A 268 17.50 12.38 -3.53
N ILE A 269 18.51 12.94 -4.21
CA ILE A 269 19.14 12.36 -5.41
C ILE A 269 20.62 12.20 -5.11
N LYS A 270 21.24 11.16 -5.60
CA LYS A 270 22.68 10.94 -5.50
C LYS A 270 23.17 10.21 -6.73
N TRP A 271 24.17 10.81 -7.39
CA TRP A 271 24.90 10.19 -8.48
C TRP A 271 26.39 10.11 -8.15
N GLU A 272 27.04 9.04 -8.63
CA GLU A 272 28.49 8.85 -8.52
C GLU A 272 29.03 8.49 -9.90
N PHE A 273 29.92 9.33 -10.43
CA PHE A 273 30.60 9.14 -11.70
C PHE A 273 32.06 8.80 -11.44
N ASP A 274 32.55 7.68 -11.97
CA ASP A 274 33.89 7.21 -11.78
C ASP A 274 34.76 7.67 -12.94
N TYR A 275 35.80 8.44 -12.63
CA TYR A 275 36.80 8.95 -13.58
C TYR A 275 38.16 8.31 -13.44
N HIS A 276 38.30 7.22 -12.67
CA HIS A 276 39.62 6.63 -12.35
C HIS A 276 40.41 6.19 -13.59
N ASN A 277 39.71 5.72 -14.64
CA ASN A 277 40.35 5.30 -15.92
C ASN A 277 39.82 6.16 -17.09
N SER A 278 39.41 7.39 -16.84
CA SER A 278 38.91 8.30 -17.86
C SER A 278 39.95 9.31 -18.26
N ASP A 279 40.13 9.53 -19.57
CA ASP A 279 40.94 10.63 -20.10
C ASP A 279 40.23 11.99 -19.97
N ASN A 280 38.96 12.02 -19.57
CA ASN A 280 38.22 13.23 -19.38
C ASN A 280 38.53 13.87 -18.00
N GLU A 281 38.63 15.19 -17.98
CA GLU A 281 38.72 15.95 -16.74
C GLU A 281 37.41 15.85 -15.93
N ILE A 282 37.57 15.78 -14.61
CA ILE A 282 36.41 15.76 -13.72
C ILE A 282 35.76 17.15 -13.72
N PRO A 283 34.47 17.28 -14.05
CA PRO A 283 33.77 18.57 -14.05
C PRO A 283 33.80 19.24 -12.67
N THR A 284 34.03 20.56 -12.68
CA THR A 284 33.96 21.41 -11.48
C THR A 284 32.93 22.53 -11.75
N PHE A 285 32.23 22.96 -10.72
CA PHE A 285 31.17 23.96 -10.84
C PHE A 285 31.38 25.08 -9.84
N ILE A 286 31.25 26.32 -10.28
CA ILE A 286 31.47 27.52 -9.45
C ILE A 286 30.28 27.76 -8.51
N ASN A 287 29.07 27.45 -9.01
CA ASN A 287 27.82 27.65 -8.29
C ASN A 287 26.80 26.53 -8.61
N GLN A 288 25.63 26.64 -7.96
CA GLN A 288 24.56 25.67 -8.15
C GLN A 288 23.91 25.76 -9.54
N GLU A 289 23.91 26.94 -10.17
CA GLU A 289 23.32 27.16 -11.50
C GLU A 289 24.11 26.40 -12.56
N GLU A 290 25.45 26.48 -12.57
CA GLU A 290 26.29 25.71 -13.48
C GLU A 290 26.12 24.18 -13.31
N LEU A 291 25.91 23.73 -12.08
CA LEU A 291 25.63 22.32 -11.81
C LEU A 291 24.26 21.92 -12.35
N MET A 292 23.23 22.77 -12.21
CA MET A 292 21.91 22.51 -12.78
C MET A 292 21.95 22.48 -14.31
N ASP A 293 22.62 23.44 -14.94
CA ASP A 293 22.81 23.49 -16.39
C ASP A 293 23.51 22.20 -16.91
N TRP A 294 24.51 21.72 -16.16
CA TRP A 294 25.21 20.48 -16.51
C TRP A 294 24.30 19.25 -16.39
N ILE A 295 23.44 19.18 -15.34
CA ILE A 295 22.44 18.11 -15.16
C ILE A 295 21.41 18.15 -16.29
N GLU A 296 20.92 19.34 -16.66
CA GLU A 296 19.93 19.50 -17.71
C GLU A 296 20.47 19.23 -19.12
N ALA A 297 21.79 19.41 -19.31
CA ALA A 297 22.47 19.09 -20.57
C ALA A 297 22.69 17.57 -20.78
N ASP A 298 22.65 16.78 -19.71
CA ASP A 298 22.76 15.33 -19.76
C ASP A 298 21.36 14.69 -19.85
N PRO A 299 20.97 14.06 -20.97
CA PRO A 299 19.62 13.52 -21.16
C PRO A 299 19.26 12.40 -20.18
N ASP A 300 20.24 11.62 -19.70
CA ASP A 300 20.00 10.51 -18.80
C ASP A 300 19.72 11.02 -17.38
N LEU A 301 20.51 12.00 -16.90
CA LEU A 301 20.31 12.63 -15.61
C LEU A 301 19.00 13.40 -15.58
N LEU A 302 18.73 14.19 -16.61
CA LEU A 302 17.46 14.92 -16.73
C LEU A 302 16.25 13.98 -16.71
N LYS A 303 16.33 12.85 -17.39
CA LYS A 303 15.28 11.82 -17.39
C LYS A 303 15.07 11.22 -16.01
N GLU A 304 16.13 10.98 -15.24
CA GLU A 304 16.02 10.49 -13.85
C GLU A 304 15.30 11.51 -12.95
N VAL A 305 15.66 12.80 -13.06
CA VAL A 305 14.96 13.85 -12.30
C VAL A 305 13.49 13.96 -12.74
N GLN A 306 13.21 13.92 -14.04
CA GLN A 306 11.85 13.99 -14.57
C GLN A 306 10.95 12.85 -14.08
N LYS A 307 11.47 11.64 -13.88
CA LYS A 307 10.73 10.52 -13.28
C LYS A 307 10.18 10.84 -11.89
N LEU A 308 10.84 11.73 -11.15
CA LEU A 308 10.39 12.16 -9.83
C LEU A 308 9.24 13.18 -9.91
N GLU A 309 8.90 13.68 -11.10
CA GLU A 309 7.93 14.76 -11.32
C GLU A 309 8.24 16.05 -10.54
N ILE A 310 9.51 16.26 -10.18
CA ILE A 310 9.99 17.41 -9.45
C ILE A 310 10.96 18.20 -10.35
N PRO A 311 10.73 19.51 -10.60
CA PRO A 311 11.63 20.32 -11.41
C PRO A 311 13.04 20.42 -10.82
N VAL A 312 14.06 20.47 -11.69
CA VAL A 312 15.48 20.49 -11.30
C VAL A 312 15.79 21.68 -10.38
N ASP A 313 15.16 22.85 -10.60
CA ASP A 313 15.31 24.06 -9.81
C ASP A 313 14.73 23.97 -8.38
N LYS A 314 13.94 22.91 -8.09
CA LYS A 314 13.39 22.66 -6.74
C LYS A 314 14.34 21.90 -5.84
N PHE A 315 15.46 21.41 -6.36
CA PHE A 315 16.48 20.74 -5.57
C PHE A 315 17.58 21.71 -5.13
N ARG A 316 18.05 21.52 -3.91
CA ARG A 316 19.33 22.08 -3.47
C ARG A 316 20.42 21.11 -3.92
N TRP A 317 21.20 21.51 -4.91
CA TRP A 317 22.29 20.74 -5.46
C TRP A 317 23.61 21.02 -4.76
N SER A 318 24.46 20.01 -4.70
CA SER A 318 25.85 20.11 -4.23
C SER A 318 26.66 19.00 -4.89
N TYR A 319 27.98 19.21 -5.00
CA TYR A 319 28.88 18.20 -5.49
C TYR A 319 30.14 18.14 -4.65
N ARG A 320 30.85 17.03 -4.78
CA ARG A 320 32.21 16.84 -4.26
C ARG A 320 32.98 15.88 -5.14
N ILE A 321 34.28 16.08 -5.20
CA ILE A 321 35.24 15.15 -5.84
C ILE A 321 35.95 14.39 -4.75
N LYS A 322 35.99 13.07 -4.84
CA LYS A 322 36.67 12.20 -3.90
C LYS A 322 37.12 10.93 -4.63
N ASP A 323 38.43 10.56 -4.50
CA ASP A 323 38.99 9.32 -5.04
C ASP A 323 38.71 9.15 -6.54
N SER A 324 38.95 10.20 -7.34
CA SER A 324 38.64 10.27 -8.78
C SER A 324 37.17 10.05 -9.13
N LYS A 325 36.26 10.27 -8.18
CA LYS A 325 34.81 10.22 -8.39
C LYS A 325 34.17 11.59 -8.23
N LEU A 326 33.30 11.95 -9.16
CA LEU A 326 32.36 13.06 -9.00
C LEU A 326 31.12 12.55 -8.32
N ILE A 327 30.79 13.09 -7.15
CA ILE A 327 29.60 12.74 -6.38
C ILE A 327 28.68 13.96 -6.37
N ILE A 328 27.55 13.85 -7.04
CA ILE A 328 26.50 14.88 -7.06
C ILE A 328 25.36 14.48 -6.12
N LYS A 329 24.87 15.45 -5.36
CA LYS A 329 23.74 15.28 -4.46
C LYS A 329 22.74 16.40 -4.66
N GLY A 330 21.47 16.01 -4.84
CA GLY A 330 20.31 16.89 -4.79
C GLY A 330 19.43 16.54 -3.59
N LYS A 331 18.81 17.55 -3.01
CA LYS A 331 17.84 17.39 -1.93
C LYS A 331 16.73 18.41 -2.05
N THR A 332 15.49 17.96 -2.01
CA THR A 332 14.32 18.85 -1.94
C THR A 332 13.39 18.44 -0.82
N THR A 333 12.49 19.34 -0.43
CA THR A 333 11.39 19.08 0.49
C THR A 333 10.10 19.10 -0.29
N VAL A 334 9.31 18.03 -0.17
CA VAL A 334 7.96 17.96 -0.70
C VAL A 334 6.98 18.08 0.45
N LEU A 335 6.08 19.06 0.37
CA LEU A 335 4.90 19.10 1.22
C LEU A 335 3.82 18.23 0.60
N CYS A 336 3.26 17.36 1.43
CA CYS A 336 2.14 16.53 1.06
C CYS A 336 0.95 16.90 1.93
N VAL A 337 -0.08 17.50 1.33
CA VAL A 337 -1.36 17.70 2.00
C VAL A 337 -2.12 16.39 1.93
N LEU A 338 -2.50 15.85 3.07
CA LEU A 338 -3.29 14.64 3.21
C LEU A 338 -4.75 15.02 3.49
N LYS A 339 -5.66 14.60 2.61
CA LYS A 339 -7.11 14.72 2.81
C LYS A 339 -7.67 13.37 3.21
N PRO A 340 -8.09 13.16 4.47
CA PRO A 340 -8.75 11.95 4.89
C PRO A 340 -9.96 11.61 4.03
N LEU A 341 -10.13 10.32 3.68
CA LEU A 341 -11.29 9.84 2.96
C LEU A 341 -12.46 9.70 3.92
N THR A 342 -13.50 10.50 3.73
CA THR A 342 -14.72 10.48 4.54
C THR A 342 -15.89 9.90 3.77
N LYS A 343 -16.89 9.38 4.50
CA LYS A 343 -18.14 8.93 3.91
C LYS A 343 -18.86 10.11 3.25
N PRO A 344 -19.45 9.94 2.07
CA PRO A 344 -20.28 10.98 1.48
C PRO A 344 -21.58 11.14 2.29
N TYR A 345 -21.98 12.38 2.54
CA TYR A 345 -23.26 12.76 3.14
C TYR A 345 -23.49 12.44 4.64
N GLY A 346 -23.42 13.46 5.45
CA GLY A 346 -24.07 13.59 6.75
C GLY A 346 -23.30 13.14 7.96
N ASP A 347 -22.70 11.98 7.98
CA ASP A 347 -21.88 11.53 9.09
C ASP A 347 -20.40 11.76 8.76
N LEU A 348 -19.77 12.68 9.51
CA LEU A 348 -18.33 12.92 9.40
C LEU A 348 -17.57 11.74 10.00
N GLU A 349 -17.46 10.67 9.23
CA GLU A 349 -16.70 9.47 9.57
C GLU A 349 -15.71 9.14 8.46
N HIS A 350 -14.56 8.60 8.82
CA HIS A 350 -13.62 8.06 7.84
C HIS A 350 -14.18 6.85 7.10
N VAL A 351 -13.83 6.73 5.82
CA VAL A 351 -14.08 5.50 5.06
C VAL A 351 -13.28 4.37 5.69
N LYS A 352 -13.95 3.27 6.03
CA LYS A 352 -13.29 2.09 6.57
C LYS A 352 -12.35 1.46 5.52
N PRO A 353 -11.07 1.27 5.81
CA PRO A 353 -10.14 0.57 4.92
C PRO A 353 -10.57 -0.89 4.74
N ASP A 354 -11.10 -1.21 3.56
CA ASP A 354 -11.52 -2.56 3.19
C ASP A 354 -10.74 -3.01 1.96
N THR A 355 -9.86 -3.98 2.13
CA THR A 355 -9.01 -4.55 1.07
C THR A 355 -9.79 -5.20 -0.07
N LYS A 356 -11.09 -5.49 0.11
CA LYS A 356 -11.99 -5.98 -0.95
C LYS A 356 -12.52 -4.86 -1.83
N ASN A 357 -12.45 -3.61 -1.37
CA ASN A 357 -12.93 -2.46 -2.12
C ASN A 357 -11.90 -2.02 -3.16
N LYS A 358 -12.15 -2.33 -4.43
CA LYS A 358 -11.28 -2.00 -5.58
C LYS A 358 -11.11 -0.49 -5.82
N ARG A 359 -11.92 0.37 -5.19
CA ARG A 359 -11.74 1.83 -5.25
C ARG A 359 -10.70 2.31 -4.23
N LEU A 360 -10.46 1.53 -3.19
CA LEU A 360 -9.53 1.85 -2.10
C LEU A 360 -8.20 1.08 -2.22
N TYR A 361 -8.20 -0.04 -2.93
CA TYR A 361 -7.04 -0.92 -3.03
C TYR A 361 -6.83 -1.42 -4.45
N ALA A 362 -5.59 -1.34 -4.94
CA ALA A 362 -5.11 -2.04 -6.11
C ALA A 362 -4.75 -3.48 -5.74
N MET A 363 -4.98 -4.41 -6.68
CA MET A 363 -4.70 -5.83 -6.51
C MET A 363 -3.94 -6.35 -7.74
N LYS A 364 -2.86 -7.10 -7.49
CA LYS A 364 -2.01 -7.74 -8.50
C LYS A 364 -1.91 -9.26 -8.29
#